data_04ae67889e2f1cb5e882a6d2179748cf
#
_entry.id   04ae67889e2f1cb5e882a6d2179748cf
#
_cell.length_a   1.000
_cell.length_b   1.000
_cell.length_c   1.000
_cell.angle_alpha   90.00
_cell.angle_beta   90.00
_cell.angle_gamma   90.00
#
_symmetry.space_group_name_H-M   'P 1'
#
loop_
_entity.id
_entity.type
_entity.pdbx_description
1 polymer ?
#
loop_
_entity_poly.entity_id
_entity_poly.type
_entity_poly.pdbx_seq_one_letter_code
_entity_poly.pdbx_strand_id
1 'polypeptide(L)'
;MALSFLWPQAIRSELSSEQLYSRYQQLNDINALEQLIVMHGNALYHFLLRQSDRTLAEDISQQCWLKLVSSHAGFAGQSNFKTWLFSMARNNLIDELRRLNRWQWQELDDEVAILQPCAEEVLAGAQQRLQFNELMSLLPFAQREALMLQLEGFAIPEICQITAQGAETIKSRLRYARQFLQHHSTVTELE
;
A
#
# COMPACT_ATOMS: atom_id res chain seq x y z
N MET A 1 23.99 -16.62 13.92
CA MET A 1 24.66 -16.07 12.72
C MET A 1 23.62 -15.24 12.00
N ALA A 2 23.73 -13.91 12.17
CA ALA A 2 22.81 -12.95 11.60
C ALA A 2 23.15 -12.77 10.10
N LEU A 3 22.25 -13.17 9.23
CA LEU A 3 22.27 -12.79 7.83
C LEU A 3 21.77 -11.33 7.75
N SER A 4 22.71 -10.39 7.94
CA SER A 4 22.51 -9.01 7.53
C SER A 4 22.42 -9.01 6.01
N PHE A 5 21.20 -9.02 5.50
CA PHE A 5 20.96 -8.71 4.09
C PHE A 5 21.42 -7.27 3.87
N LEU A 6 22.61 -7.14 3.30
CA LEU A 6 23.07 -5.88 2.71
C LEU A 6 22.09 -5.51 1.60
N TRP A 7 21.15 -4.63 1.94
CA TRP A 7 20.29 -3.97 0.95
C TRP A 7 21.21 -3.10 0.08
N PRO A 8 21.32 -3.35 -1.23
CA PRO A 8 22.12 -2.49 -2.08
C PRO A 8 21.50 -1.08 -2.02
N GLN A 9 22.36 -0.10 -1.74
CA GLN A 9 22.01 1.32 -1.84
C GLN A 9 21.23 1.53 -3.13
N ALA A 10 20.11 2.26 -3.05
CA ALA A 10 19.19 2.53 -4.13
C ALA A 10 19.95 2.72 -5.46
N ILE A 11 19.90 1.72 -6.33
CA ILE A 11 20.32 1.85 -7.71
C ILE A 11 19.32 2.88 -8.28
N ARG A 12 19.78 4.12 -8.41
CA ARG A 12 19.04 5.12 -9.20
C ARG A 12 19.06 4.58 -10.62
N SER A 13 18.02 3.87 -10.98
CA SER A 13 17.78 3.51 -12.37
C SER A 13 17.62 4.82 -13.14
N GLU A 14 18.38 4.98 -14.21
CA GLU A 14 18.19 6.10 -15.15
C GLU A 14 16.85 5.94 -15.89
N LEU A 15 16.24 4.75 -15.84
CA LEU A 15 15.00 4.40 -16.53
C LEU A 15 13.80 4.57 -15.62
N SER A 16 12.69 5.05 -16.18
CA SER A 16 11.40 5.09 -15.48
C SER A 16 10.85 3.68 -15.28
N SER A 17 9.89 3.54 -14.35
CA SER A 17 9.22 2.24 -14.09
C SER A 17 8.53 1.69 -15.33
N GLU A 18 7.97 2.56 -16.18
CA GLU A 18 7.34 2.19 -17.46
C GLU A 18 8.37 1.68 -18.46
N GLN A 19 9.54 2.30 -18.52
CA GLN A 19 10.65 1.88 -19.39
C GLN A 19 11.21 0.54 -18.91
N LEU A 20 11.38 0.35 -17.61
CA LEU A 20 11.82 -0.93 -17.03
C LEU A 20 10.84 -2.04 -17.34
N TYR A 21 9.54 -1.78 -17.15
CA TYR A 21 8.51 -2.76 -17.45
C TYR A 21 8.45 -3.11 -18.95
N SER A 22 8.51 -2.11 -19.82
CA SER A 22 8.58 -2.32 -21.27
C SER A 22 9.79 -3.15 -21.68
N ARG A 23 10.96 -2.88 -21.09
CA ARG A 23 12.18 -3.63 -21.32
C ARG A 23 12.06 -5.07 -20.87
N TYR A 24 11.48 -5.32 -19.69
CA TYR A 24 11.17 -6.65 -19.22
C TYR A 24 10.24 -7.39 -20.19
N GLN A 25 9.14 -6.75 -20.62
CA GLN A 25 8.16 -7.37 -21.53
C GLN A 25 8.74 -7.71 -22.90
N GLN A 26 9.54 -6.82 -23.49
CA GLN A 26 10.01 -6.97 -24.86
C GLN A 26 11.28 -7.84 -24.96
N LEU A 27 12.16 -7.76 -23.96
CA LEU A 27 13.46 -8.38 -23.99
C LEU A 27 13.64 -9.49 -22.95
N ASN A 28 12.62 -9.75 -22.12
CA ASN A 28 12.70 -10.65 -20.97
C ASN A 28 13.88 -10.32 -20.03
N ASP A 29 14.18 -9.02 -19.88
CA ASP A 29 15.29 -8.53 -19.08
C ASP A 29 14.96 -8.66 -17.57
N ILE A 30 15.50 -9.71 -16.97
CA ILE A 30 15.30 -10.00 -15.53
C ILE A 30 15.83 -8.85 -14.65
N ASN A 31 16.93 -8.20 -15.04
CA ASN A 31 17.48 -7.08 -14.25
C ASN A 31 16.51 -5.90 -14.21
N ALA A 32 15.74 -5.65 -15.28
CA ALA A 32 14.72 -4.63 -15.29
C ALA A 32 13.56 -4.97 -14.33
N LEU A 33 13.17 -6.23 -14.25
CA LEU A 33 12.19 -6.72 -13.29
C LEU A 33 12.69 -6.58 -11.84
N GLU A 34 13.92 -6.97 -11.56
CA GLU A 34 14.53 -6.83 -10.23
C GLU A 34 14.54 -5.37 -9.77
N GLN A 35 14.87 -4.44 -10.66
CA GLN A 35 14.82 -3.01 -10.36
C GLN A 35 13.41 -2.54 -10.01
N LEU A 36 12.37 -3.00 -10.73
CA LEU A 36 10.97 -2.69 -10.40
C LEU A 36 10.58 -3.23 -9.01
N ILE A 37 11.01 -4.45 -8.66
CA ILE A 37 10.75 -5.04 -7.35
C ILE A 37 11.45 -4.21 -6.26
N VAL A 38 12.71 -3.83 -6.47
CA VAL A 38 13.46 -2.98 -5.52
C VAL A 38 12.80 -1.61 -5.35
N MET A 39 12.33 -1.00 -6.43
CA MET A 39 11.70 0.33 -6.39
C MET A 39 10.34 0.34 -5.70
N HIS A 40 9.53 -0.70 -5.90
CA HIS A 40 8.11 -0.66 -5.51
C HIS A 40 7.71 -1.72 -4.47
N GLY A 41 8.52 -2.78 -4.28
CA GLY A 41 8.13 -3.93 -3.46
C GLY A 41 7.89 -3.57 -2.01
N ASN A 42 8.79 -2.79 -1.41
CA ASN A 42 8.67 -2.37 -0.01
C ASN A 42 7.43 -1.49 0.22
N ALA A 43 7.21 -0.50 -0.64
CA ALA A 43 6.05 0.39 -0.57
C ALA A 43 4.74 -0.38 -0.74
N LEU A 44 4.69 -1.31 -1.70
CA LEU A 44 3.53 -2.18 -1.93
C LEU A 44 3.22 -3.06 -0.72
N TYR A 45 4.24 -3.73 -0.18
CA TYR A 45 4.11 -4.58 1.00
C TYR A 45 3.59 -3.78 2.21
N HIS A 46 4.19 -2.63 2.52
CA HIS A 46 3.75 -1.80 3.65
C HIS A 46 2.34 -1.25 3.46
N PHE A 47 1.95 -0.88 2.24
CA PHE A 47 0.57 -0.50 1.95
C PHE A 47 -0.41 -1.64 2.29
N LEU A 48 -0.12 -2.87 1.84
CA LEU A 48 -0.93 -4.05 2.12
C LEU A 48 -0.97 -4.40 3.60
N LEU A 49 0.19 -4.36 4.28
CA LEU A 49 0.31 -4.64 5.70
C LEU A 49 -0.52 -3.68 6.58
N ARG A 50 -0.69 -2.44 6.14
CA ARG A 50 -1.56 -1.47 6.84
C ARG A 50 -3.06 -1.74 6.64
N GLN A 51 -3.41 -2.53 5.66
CA GLN A 51 -4.81 -2.84 5.32
C GLN A 51 -5.22 -4.27 5.71
N SER A 52 -4.25 -5.13 6.07
CA SER A 52 -4.47 -6.54 6.38
C SER A 52 -3.49 -7.05 7.44
N ASP A 53 -3.51 -8.34 7.70
CA ASP A 53 -2.47 -9.01 8.49
C ASP A 53 -1.22 -9.32 7.63
N ARG A 54 -0.14 -9.71 8.32
CA ARG A 54 1.15 -9.99 7.69
C ARG A 54 1.07 -11.08 6.62
N THR A 55 0.39 -12.17 6.91
CA THR A 55 0.29 -13.31 5.99
C THR A 55 -0.41 -12.90 4.69
N LEU A 56 -1.52 -12.22 4.82
CA LEU A 56 -2.28 -11.75 3.66
C LEU A 56 -1.50 -10.69 2.86
N ALA A 57 -0.77 -9.80 3.53
CA ALA A 57 0.07 -8.80 2.86
C ALA A 57 1.22 -9.45 2.07
N GLU A 58 1.89 -10.46 2.64
CA GLU A 58 2.94 -11.23 1.98
C GLU A 58 2.38 -11.98 0.76
N ASP A 59 1.28 -12.69 0.92
CA ASP A 59 0.64 -13.47 -0.13
C ASP A 59 0.18 -12.59 -1.30
N ILE A 60 -0.49 -11.48 -1.03
CA ILE A 60 -0.97 -10.58 -2.09
C ILE A 60 0.19 -9.90 -2.79
N SER A 61 1.20 -9.44 -2.04
CA SER A 61 2.40 -8.86 -2.65
C SER A 61 3.07 -9.84 -3.60
N GLN A 62 3.26 -11.09 -3.17
CA GLN A 62 3.82 -12.15 -4.01
C GLN A 62 2.95 -12.44 -5.24
N GLN A 63 1.63 -12.53 -5.08
CA GLN A 63 0.70 -12.74 -6.19
C GLN A 63 0.77 -11.61 -7.24
N CYS A 64 0.93 -10.35 -6.80
CA CYS A 64 1.09 -9.22 -7.71
C CYS A 64 2.33 -9.37 -8.59
N TRP A 65 3.47 -9.71 -7.99
CA TRP A 65 4.71 -9.94 -8.73
C TRP A 65 4.63 -11.17 -9.63
N LEU A 66 4.01 -12.25 -9.18
CA LEU A 66 3.79 -13.45 -10.02
C LEU A 66 2.88 -13.14 -11.21
N LYS A 67 1.80 -12.37 -11.03
CA LYS A 67 0.94 -11.92 -12.14
C LYS A 67 1.73 -11.09 -13.15
N LEU A 68 2.61 -10.20 -12.69
CA LEU A 68 3.45 -9.38 -13.55
C LEU A 68 4.42 -10.23 -14.38
N VAL A 69 4.98 -11.28 -13.78
CA VAL A 69 5.89 -12.23 -14.46
C VAL A 69 5.13 -13.11 -15.46
N SER A 70 3.97 -13.63 -15.08
CA SER A 70 3.21 -14.59 -15.89
C SER A 70 2.38 -13.94 -17.01
N SER A 71 1.97 -12.68 -16.83
CA SER A 71 1.05 -11.97 -17.72
C SER A 71 1.76 -10.86 -18.47
N HIS A 72 2.28 -11.17 -19.64
CA HIS A 72 2.91 -10.18 -20.53
C HIS A 72 1.97 -9.05 -21.02
N ALA A 73 0.67 -9.15 -20.71
CA ALA A 73 -0.37 -8.26 -21.24
C ALA A 73 -1.02 -7.32 -20.19
N GLY A 74 -0.45 -7.19 -18.99
CA GLY A 74 -1.17 -6.54 -17.89
C GLY A 74 -1.20 -5.01 -17.92
N PHE A 75 -0.09 -4.37 -18.25
CA PHE A 75 0.04 -2.91 -18.19
C PHE A 75 -0.08 -2.30 -19.59
N ALA A 76 -1.19 -1.62 -19.84
CA ALA A 76 -1.49 -1.01 -21.14
C ALA A 76 -1.02 0.47 -21.26
N GLY A 77 -0.28 1.00 -20.28
CA GLY A 77 0.21 2.38 -20.29
C GLY A 77 -0.87 3.45 -20.09
N GLN A 78 -2.06 3.08 -19.61
CA GLN A 78 -3.17 4.02 -19.36
C GLN A 78 -3.00 4.84 -18.07
N SER A 79 -2.06 4.46 -17.22
CA SER A 79 -1.65 5.15 -16.01
C SER A 79 -0.14 5.01 -15.82
N ASN A 80 0.44 5.62 -14.77
CA ASN A 80 1.80 5.26 -14.42
C ASN A 80 1.87 3.84 -13.86
N PHE A 81 3.04 3.20 -13.95
CA PHE A 81 3.25 1.82 -13.52
C PHE A 81 2.92 1.62 -12.04
N LYS A 82 3.32 2.56 -11.16
CA LYS A 82 3.06 2.49 -9.72
C LYS A 82 1.56 2.48 -9.43
N THR A 83 0.79 3.36 -10.06
CA THR A 83 -0.68 3.41 -9.91
C THR A 83 -1.34 2.11 -10.36
N TRP A 84 -0.91 1.54 -11.48
CA TRP A 84 -1.42 0.27 -11.96
C TRP A 84 -1.11 -0.88 -10.99
N LEU A 85 0.13 -0.97 -10.51
CA LEU A 85 0.56 -1.99 -9.56
C LEU A 85 -0.26 -1.95 -8.26
N PHE A 86 -0.45 -0.74 -7.70
CA PHE A 86 -1.24 -0.55 -6.48
C PHE A 86 -2.73 -0.81 -6.70
N SER A 87 -3.28 -0.48 -7.88
CA SER A 87 -4.65 -0.85 -8.25
C SER A 87 -4.85 -2.36 -8.28
N MET A 88 -3.90 -3.09 -8.87
CA MET A 88 -3.92 -4.55 -8.91
C MET A 88 -3.83 -5.15 -7.50
N ALA A 89 -2.93 -4.66 -6.67
CA ALA A 89 -2.76 -5.13 -5.29
C ALA A 89 -4.02 -4.87 -4.44
N ARG A 90 -4.59 -3.68 -4.56
CA ARG A 90 -5.84 -3.34 -3.89
C ARG A 90 -7.00 -4.24 -4.31
N ASN A 91 -7.16 -4.50 -5.59
CA ASN A 91 -8.22 -5.36 -6.07
C ASN A 91 -8.07 -6.79 -5.54
N ASN A 92 -6.84 -7.34 -5.58
CA ASN A 92 -6.56 -8.65 -4.97
C ASN A 92 -6.87 -8.66 -3.47
N LEU A 93 -6.51 -7.59 -2.74
CA LEU A 93 -6.80 -7.47 -1.32
C LEU A 93 -8.31 -7.47 -1.04
N ILE A 94 -9.07 -6.67 -1.76
CA ILE A 94 -10.54 -6.60 -1.60
C ILE A 94 -11.18 -7.96 -1.89
N ASP A 95 -10.74 -8.65 -2.94
CA ASP A 95 -11.27 -9.97 -3.31
C ASP A 95 -10.97 -11.02 -2.22
N GLU A 96 -9.76 -11.01 -1.65
CA GLU A 96 -9.41 -11.92 -0.55
C GLU A 96 -10.17 -11.59 0.75
N LEU A 97 -10.33 -10.31 1.08
CA LEU A 97 -11.13 -9.91 2.24
C LEU A 97 -12.60 -10.32 2.10
N ARG A 98 -13.17 -10.21 0.90
CA ARG A 98 -14.52 -10.71 0.61
C ARG A 98 -14.60 -12.22 0.75
N ARG A 99 -13.64 -12.96 0.19
CA ARG A 99 -13.57 -14.42 0.27
C ARG A 99 -13.49 -14.93 1.71
N LEU A 100 -12.76 -14.21 2.56
CA LEU A 100 -12.61 -14.58 3.98
C LEU A 100 -13.78 -14.11 4.86
N ASN A 101 -14.86 -13.57 4.27
CA ASN A 101 -15.99 -12.96 5.00
C ASN A 101 -15.57 -11.92 6.06
N ARG A 102 -14.34 -11.39 5.95
CA ARG A 102 -13.81 -10.33 6.82
C ARG A 102 -14.27 -8.94 6.38
N TRP A 103 -14.85 -8.85 5.19
CA TRP A 103 -15.33 -7.62 4.59
C TRP A 103 -16.79 -7.77 4.24
N GLN A 104 -17.66 -7.40 5.15
CA GLN A 104 -19.05 -7.12 4.80
C GLN A 104 -19.08 -5.78 4.12
N TRP A 105 -19.24 -5.78 2.81
CA TRP A 105 -19.59 -4.60 2.05
C TRP A 105 -21.04 -4.24 2.36
N GLN A 106 -21.26 -3.69 3.52
CA GLN A 106 -22.32 -2.71 3.63
C GLN A 106 -21.71 -1.39 3.13
N GLU A 107 -22.45 -0.66 2.32
CA GLU A 107 -22.24 0.76 2.08
C GLU A 107 -22.18 1.41 3.45
N LEU A 108 -21.00 1.60 3.97
CA LEU A 108 -20.80 1.79 5.38
C LEU A 108 -20.85 3.25 5.72
N ASP A 109 -21.83 3.55 6.43
CA ASP A 109 -21.73 4.23 7.72
C ASP A 109 -20.67 3.59 8.62
N ASP A 110 -19.64 4.35 8.88
CA ASP A 110 -18.68 4.50 10.00
C ASP A 110 -18.50 3.41 11.07
N GLU A 111 -18.57 2.12 10.81
CA GLU A 111 -18.22 1.13 11.82
C GLU A 111 -16.79 0.59 11.67
N VAL A 112 -16.03 0.79 12.74
CA VAL A 112 -14.60 0.53 12.90
C VAL A 112 -14.29 -0.97 12.80
N ALA A 113 -13.67 -1.41 11.71
CA ALA A 113 -12.99 -2.70 11.69
C ALA A 113 -11.64 -2.56 12.38
N ILE A 114 -11.55 -2.98 13.63
CA ILE A 114 -10.31 -3.00 14.41
C ILE A 114 -9.44 -4.12 13.85
N LEU A 115 -8.42 -3.78 13.09
CA LEU A 115 -7.33 -4.69 12.77
C LEU A 115 -6.34 -4.66 13.93
N GLN A 116 -5.93 -5.83 14.42
CA GLN A 116 -4.90 -5.92 15.45
C GLN A 116 -3.58 -5.35 14.92
N PRO A 117 -2.88 -4.49 15.68
CA PRO A 117 -1.61 -3.93 15.25
C PRO A 117 -0.57 -5.04 15.07
N CYS A 118 0.12 -5.03 13.94
CA CYS A 118 1.26 -5.91 13.70
C CYS A 118 2.43 -5.42 14.56
N ALA A 119 2.81 -6.21 15.57
CA ALA A 119 3.92 -5.93 16.47
C ALA A 119 5.24 -6.35 15.80
N GLU A 120 5.78 -5.52 14.94
CA GLU A 120 7.18 -5.66 14.52
C GLU A 120 7.75 -4.33 14.04
N GLU A 121 8.56 -3.71 14.92
CA GLU A 121 9.76 -2.96 14.59
C GLU A 121 10.32 -2.30 15.87
N VAL A 122 11.36 -2.90 16.39
CA VAL A 122 12.11 -2.35 17.53
C VAL A 122 13.34 -1.65 16.97
N LEU A 123 13.44 -0.33 17.13
CA LEU A 123 14.64 0.44 17.47
C LEU A 123 14.39 1.95 17.26
N ALA A 124 14.93 2.78 18.14
CA ALA A 124 14.93 4.23 18.27
C ALA A 124 13.92 5.04 17.42
N GLY A 125 12.90 5.56 18.04
CA GLY A 125 11.71 6.16 17.41
C GLY A 125 10.48 5.24 17.46
N ALA A 126 10.62 4.07 18.08
CA ALA A 126 9.60 3.01 18.12
C ALA A 126 8.29 3.46 18.75
N GLN A 127 8.35 4.30 19.79
CA GLN A 127 7.15 4.70 20.52
C GLN A 127 6.22 5.58 19.67
N GLN A 128 6.77 6.55 18.95
CA GLN A 128 5.98 7.39 18.04
C GLN A 128 5.42 6.59 16.85
N ARG A 129 6.21 5.63 16.35
CA ARG A 129 5.76 4.73 15.27
C ARG A 129 4.68 3.77 15.75
N LEU A 130 4.81 3.24 16.97
CA LEU A 130 3.78 2.38 17.56
C LEU A 130 2.48 3.15 17.76
N GLN A 131 2.53 4.34 18.33
CA GLN A 131 1.38 5.22 18.49
C GLN A 131 0.72 5.55 17.14
N PHE A 132 1.53 5.90 16.14
CA PHE A 132 1.00 6.15 14.79
C PHE A 132 0.33 4.92 14.19
N ASN A 133 0.93 3.74 14.36
CA ASN A 133 0.37 2.48 13.87
C ASN A 133 -0.94 2.13 14.56
N GLU A 134 -1.02 2.33 15.88
CA GLU A 134 -2.24 2.15 16.66
C GLU A 134 -3.34 3.10 16.19
N LEU A 135 -3.05 4.39 16.06
CA LEU A 135 -4.01 5.37 15.55
C LEU A 135 -4.47 5.05 14.12
N MET A 136 -3.56 4.60 13.27
CA MET A 136 -3.91 4.17 11.91
C MET A 136 -4.83 2.95 11.92
N SER A 137 -4.68 2.02 12.86
CA SER A 137 -5.53 0.84 12.98
C SER A 137 -6.97 1.18 13.40
N LEU A 138 -7.16 2.29 14.11
CA LEU A 138 -8.47 2.79 14.53
C LEU A 138 -9.24 3.51 13.42
N LEU A 139 -8.56 3.90 12.33
CA LEU A 139 -9.24 4.52 11.20
C LEU A 139 -10.11 3.50 10.45
N PRO A 140 -11.31 3.87 10.00
CA PRO A 140 -12.07 3.09 9.04
C PRO A 140 -11.23 2.76 7.81
N PHE A 141 -11.41 1.56 7.24
CA PHE A 141 -10.59 1.07 6.12
C PHE A 141 -10.44 2.10 5.00
N ALA A 142 -11.54 2.68 4.55
CA ALA A 142 -11.53 3.61 3.42
C ALA A 142 -10.77 4.92 3.70
N GLN A 143 -10.77 5.39 4.94
CA GLN A 143 -10.03 6.58 5.38
C GLN A 143 -8.54 6.25 5.50
N ARG A 144 -8.21 5.11 6.10
CA ARG A 144 -6.85 4.58 6.22
C ARG A 144 -6.24 4.32 4.84
N GLU A 145 -6.99 3.68 3.93
CA GLU A 145 -6.57 3.43 2.55
C GLU A 145 -6.20 4.72 1.82
N ALA A 146 -7.09 5.71 1.82
CA ALA A 146 -6.84 6.99 1.16
C ALA A 146 -5.61 7.71 1.74
N LEU A 147 -5.46 7.70 3.08
CA LEU A 147 -4.34 8.33 3.74
C LEU A 147 -3.01 7.62 3.42
N MET A 148 -2.99 6.29 3.46
CA MET A 148 -1.78 5.52 3.13
C MET A 148 -1.34 5.75 1.68
N LEU A 149 -2.26 5.76 0.73
CA LEU A 149 -1.94 6.08 -0.66
C LEU A 149 -1.36 7.49 -0.80
N GLN A 150 -1.88 8.46 -0.05
CA GLN A 150 -1.33 9.80 -0.06
C GLN A 150 0.08 9.86 0.55
N LEU A 151 0.34 9.13 1.64
CA LEU A 151 1.67 9.03 2.26
C LEU A 151 2.68 8.35 1.34
N GLU A 152 2.22 7.42 0.49
CA GLU A 152 3.02 6.81 -0.57
C GLU A 152 3.28 7.75 -1.77
N GLY A 153 2.78 8.99 -1.71
CA GLY A 153 3.03 10.03 -2.70
C GLY A 153 2.06 10.05 -3.88
N PHE A 154 0.95 9.31 -3.82
CA PHE A 154 -0.07 9.39 -4.88
C PHE A 154 -0.85 10.70 -4.81
N ALA A 155 -1.05 11.33 -5.97
CA ALA A 155 -1.94 12.47 -6.12
C ALA A 155 -3.42 12.03 -6.07
N ILE A 156 -4.33 12.96 -5.74
CA ILE A 156 -5.77 12.66 -5.66
C ILE A 156 -6.32 11.94 -6.90
N PRO A 157 -6.01 12.33 -8.14
CA PRO A 157 -6.49 11.61 -9.32
C PRO A 157 -6.02 10.15 -9.38
N GLU A 158 -4.79 9.87 -8.94
CA GLU A 158 -4.24 8.50 -8.88
C GLU A 158 -4.94 7.68 -7.79
N ILE A 159 -5.19 8.29 -6.62
CA ILE A 159 -5.96 7.65 -5.54
C ILE A 159 -7.37 7.31 -6.03
N CYS A 160 -8.02 8.22 -6.77
CA CYS A 160 -9.32 7.95 -7.38
C CYS A 160 -9.27 6.74 -8.32
N GLN A 161 -8.22 6.64 -9.13
CA GLN A 161 -8.03 5.51 -10.04
C GLN A 161 -7.79 4.21 -9.29
N ILE A 162 -6.91 4.22 -8.27
CA ILE A 162 -6.61 3.03 -7.45
C ILE A 162 -7.85 2.54 -6.72
N THR A 163 -8.62 3.46 -6.12
CA THR A 163 -9.77 3.12 -5.26
C THR A 163 -11.09 3.00 -6.02
N ALA A 164 -11.12 3.38 -7.30
CA ALA A 164 -12.33 3.51 -8.11
C ALA A 164 -13.39 4.42 -7.45
N GLN A 165 -12.95 5.53 -6.82
CA GLN A 165 -13.81 6.49 -6.12
C GLN A 165 -13.68 7.89 -6.70
N GLY A 166 -14.72 8.71 -6.51
CA GLY A 166 -14.72 10.10 -6.95
C GLY A 166 -13.80 11.00 -6.10
N ALA A 167 -13.33 12.10 -6.71
CA ALA A 167 -12.38 13.01 -6.06
C ALA A 167 -12.92 13.64 -4.77
N GLU A 168 -14.20 13.97 -4.71
CA GLU A 168 -14.83 14.55 -3.50
C GLU A 168 -14.87 13.52 -2.35
N THR A 169 -15.15 12.25 -2.67
CA THR A 169 -15.08 11.15 -1.71
C THR A 169 -13.66 11.01 -1.13
N ILE A 170 -12.64 11.01 -2.00
CA ILE A 170 -11.24 10.91 -1.56
C ILE A 170 -10.84 12.11 -0.69
N LYS A 171 -11.19 13.33 -1.09
CA LYS A 171 -10.93 14.54 -0.28
C LYS A 171 -11.59 14.46 1.09
N SER A 172 -12.83 13.99 1.15
CA SER A 172 -13.55 13.84 2.41
C SER A 172 -12.91 12.79 3.31
N ARG A 173 -12.55 11.61 2.78
CA ARG A 173 -11.83 10.55 3.50
C ARG A 173 -10.50 11.05 4.07
N LEU A 174 -9.71 11.77 3.27
CA LEU A 174 -8.45 12.36 3.71
C LEU A 174 -8.64 13.43 4.79
N ARG A 175 -9.69 14.25 4.68
CA ARG A 175 -10.01 15.25 5.68
C ARG A 175 -10.37 14.60 7.02
N TYR A 176 -11.25 13.60 7.02
CA TYR A 176 -11.65 12.90 8.24
C TYR A 176 -10.49 12.13 8.88
N ALA A 177 -9.67 11.44 8.07
CA ALA A 177 -8.48 10.76 8.57
C ALA A 177 -7.52 11.71 9.29
N ARG A 178 -7.25 12.88 8.69
CA ARG A 178 -6.37 13.89 9.32
C ARG A 178 -6.96 14.49 10.58
N GLN A 179 -8.27 14.81 10.58
CA GLN A 179 -8.95 15.32 11.79
C GLN A 179 -8.90 14.31 12.93
N PHE A 180 -9.13 13.02 12.62
CA PHE A 180 -9.02 11.94 13.59
C PHE A 180 -7.61 11.87 14.21
N LEU A 181 -6.57 11.86 13.38
CA LEU A 181 -5.19 11.80 13.88
C LEU A 181 -4.81 13.04 14.69
N GLN A 182 -5.19 14.24 14.27
CA GLN A 182 -4.94 15.46 15.00
C GLN A 182 -5.60 15.45 16.38
N HIS A 183 -6.84 15.01 16.47
CA HIS A 183 -7.56 14.95 17.74
C HIS A 183 -6.90 13.98 18.73
N HIS A 184 -6.47 12.81 18.26
CA HIS A 184 -5.87 11.81 19.13
C HIS A 184 -4.38 12.05 19.43
N SER A 185 -3.65 12.78 18.59
CA SER A 185 -2.27 13.18 18.87
C SER A 185 -2.19 14.23 19.99
N THR A 186 -3.16 15.15 20.07
CA THR A 186 -3.20 16.19 21.11
C THR A 186 -3.58 15.66 22.49
N VAL A 187 -4.31 14.57 22.57
CA VAL A 187 -4.70 13.97 23.87
C VAL A 187 -3.52 13.26 24.52
N THR A 188 -2.60 12.70 23.75
CA THR A 188 -1.44 11.94 24.26
C THR A 188 -0.31 12.85 24.78
N GLU A 189 -0.30 14.14 24.45
CA GLU A 189 0.67 15.12 24.98
C GLU A 189 0.25 15.73 26.32
N LEU A 190 -0.94 15.40 26.83
CA LEU A 190 -1.50 15.98 28.06
C LEU A 190 -1.60 14.97 29.23
N GLU A 191 -1.15 13.73 29.06
CA GLU A 191 -1.04 12.71 30.10
C GLU A 191 0.45 12.41 30.43
#